data_b642a9ff431f4c21d2ffbf0e2d8f97ae
#
_entry.id   b642a9ff431f4c21d2ffbf0e2d8f97ae
#
_cell.length_a   1.000
_cell.length_b   1.000
_cell.length_c   1.000
_cell.angle_alpha   90.00
_cell.angle_beta   90.00
_cell.angle_gamma   90.00
#
_symmetry.space_group_name_H-M   'P 1'
#
loop_
_entity.id
_entity.type
_entity.pdbx_description
1 polymer ?
#
loop_
_entity_poly.entity_id
_entity_poly.type
_entity_poly.pdbx_seq_one_letter_code
_entity_poly.pdbx_strand_id
1 'polypeptide(L)'
;MDRKNDFLKILKKNSELMSILDEVSGLNLPNYYLAAGSVFQTVWNYSDGNNLMTGIHDIDIVYFDKEISADSSAKNDKKLEKVLSEKFPYQFDIHNEAYMHLWHNGNKVPYKNIENAIERWIATVHAVGISGNSSNIEIFAPYGLEDIFTKTIRPIYHVDNNRILYENKVARWQERFSNLKIIEWSDEIKNL
;
A
#
# COMPACT_ATOMS: atom_id res chain seq x y z
N MET A 1 -1.09 24.56 0.17
CA MET A 1 -0.50 23.69 1.23
C MET A 1 0.42 22.70 0.57
N ASP A 2 1.59 22.49 1.10
CA ASP A 2 2.51 21.48 0.58
C ASP A 2 2.16 20.11 1.19
N ARG A 3 1.25 19.39 0.53
CA ARG A 3 0.74 18.09 0.97
C ARG A 3 1.86 17.07 1.21
N LYS A 4 2.93 17.14 0.43
CA LYS A 4 4.08 16.24 0.57
C LYS A 4 4.79 16.45 1.90
N ASN A 5 5.06 17.70 2.26
CA ASN A 5 5.70 18.04 3.53
C ASN A 5 4.81 17.69 4.74
N ASP A 6 3.50 17.95 4.65
CA ASP A 6 2.56 17.60 5.72
C ASP A 6 2.46 16.08 5.88
N PHE A 7 2.41 15.32 4.78
CA PHE A 7 2.41 13.88 4.77
C PHE A 7 3.66 13.30 5.46
N LEU A 8 4.84 13.76 5.07
CA LEU A 8 6.11 13.35 5.70
C LEU A 8 6.16 13.66 7.21
N LYS A 9 5.68 14.85 7.62
CA LYS A 9 5.61 15.21 9.04
C LYS A 9 4.71 14.28 9.85
N ILE A 10 3.59 13.86 9.26
CA ILE A 10 2.67 12.91 9.92
C ILE A 10 3.30 11.53 10.00
N LEU A 11 3.83 11.01 8.91
CA LEU A 11 4.48 9.70 8.89
C LEU A 11 5.63 9.62 9.91
N LYS A 12 6.47 10.65 9.99
CA LYS A 12 7.59 10.72 10.96
C LYS A 12 7.14 10.74 12.43
N LYS A 13 5.88 11.06 12.74
CA LYS A 13 5.32 10.92 14.08
C LYS A 13 4.98 9.47 14.43
N ASN A 14 4.82 8.60 13.44
CA ASN A 14 4.60 7.18 13.64
C ASN A 14 5.96 6.48 13.78
N SER A 15 6.53 6.50 14.99
CA SER A 15 7.84 5.91 15.26
C SER A 15 7.90 4.43 14.96
N GLU A 16 6.79 3.72 15.11
CA GLU A 16 6.69 2.29 14.83
C GLU A 16 6.76 2.00 13.33
N LEU A 17 6.00 2.74 12.52
CA LEU A 17 6.08 2.67 11.06
C LEU A 17 7.49 3.04 10.56
N MET A 18 8.12 4.03 11.17
CA MET A 18 9.50 4.43 10.83
C MET A 18 10.50 3.34 11.17
N SER A 19 10.35 2.66 12.32
CA SER A 19 11.20 1.53 12.69
C SER A 19 11.03 0.34 11.74
N ILE A 20 9.81 0.09 11.28
CA ILE A 20 9.53 -0.94 10.25
C ILE A 20 10.20 -0.55 8.93
N LEU A 21 10.07 0.71 8.50
CA LEU A 21 10.71 1.20 7.27
C LEU A 21 12.23 1.04 7.32
N ASP A 22 12.86 1.37 8.45
CA ASP A 22 14.30 1.20 8.65
C ASP A 22 14.72 -0.28 8.57
N GLU A 23 13.95 -1.18 9.17
CA GLU A 23 14.21 -2.63 9.09
C GLU A 23 14.07 -3.14 7.66
N VAL A 24 12.99 -2.75 6.95
CA VAL A 24 12.76 -3.13 5.56
C VAL A 24 13.87 -2.62 4.64
N SER A 25 14.39 -1.41 4.88
CA SER A 25 15.51 -0.87 4.12
C SER A 25 16.77 -1.74 4.20
N GLY A 26 16.96 -2.45 5.31
CA GLY A 26 18.06 -3.37 5.53
C GLY A 26 17.90 -4.74 4.84
N LEU A 27 16.73 -5.08 4.32
CA LEU A 27 16.47 -6.36 3.65
C LEU A 27 17.05 -6.43 2.23
N ASN A 28 17.52 -5.32 1.68
CA ASN A 28 18.06 -5.21 0.32
C ASN A 28 17.08 -5.70 -0.77
N LEU A 29 15.78 -5.49 -0.58
CA LEU A 29 14.79 -5.78 -1.60
C LEU A 29 14.94 -4.77 -2.76
N PRO A 30 14.97 -5.22 -4.02
CA PRO A 30 15.09 -4.30 -5.15
C PRO A 30 13.78 -3.55 -5.37
N ASN A 31 13.86 -2.23 -5.59
CA ASN A 31 12.71 -1.40 -5.95
C ASN A 31 11.50 -1.67 -5.05
N TYR A 32 11.63 -1.54 -3.74
CA TYR A 32 10.57 -1.83 -2.77
C TYR A 32 9.81 -0.58 -2.35
N TYR A 33 8.58 -0.81 -1.89
CA TYR A 33 7.78 0.15 -1.13
C TYR A 33 7.13 -0.55 0.07
N LEU A 34 7.17 0.12 1.21
CA LEU A 34 6.21 -0.09 2.29
C LEU A 34 4.97 0.71 1.93
N ALA A 35 3.79 0.08 1.86
CA ALA A 35 2.73 0.65 1.04
C ALA A 35 1.33 0.49 1.63
N ALA A 36 0.34 0.96 0.89
CA ALA A 36 -1.08 0.74 1.14
C ALA A 36 -1.56 1.16 2.54
N GLY A 37 -2.22 0.24 3.23
CA GLY A 37 -2.93 0.46 4.48
C GLY A 37 -2.11 1.12 5.55
N SER A 38 -0.93 0.60 5.83
CA SER A 38 -0.04 1.11 6.88
C SER A 38 0.37 2.57 6.67
N VAL A 39 0.45 3.00 5.43
CA VAL A 39 0.86 4.36 5.04
C VAL A 39 -0.30 5.34 5.13
N PHE A 40 -1.39 5.12 4.37
CA PHE A 40 -2.48 6.10 4.34
C PHE A 40 -3.32 6.11 5.61
N GLN A 41 -3.51 4.96 6.28
CA GLN A 41 -4.26 4.89 7.54
C GLN A 41 -3.51 5.58 8.70
N THR A 42 -2.19 5.66 8.66
CA THR A 42 -1.43 6.52 9.58
C THR A 42 -1.91 7.98 9.52
N VAL A 43 -2.15 8.50 8.31
CA VAL A 43 -2.68 9.87 8.13
C VAL A 43 -4.11 10.00 8.62
N TRP A 44 -4.95 8.99 8.36
CA TRP A 44 -6.33 8.98 8.85
C TRP A 44 -6.39 8.91 10.38
N ASN A 45 -5.60 8.05 11.00
CA ASN A 45 -5.48 7.97 12.46
C ASN A 45 -5.01 9.30 13.06
N TYR A 46 -4.02 9.95 12.44
CA TYR A 46 -3.57 11.27 12.86
C TYR A 46 -4.70 12.31 12.80
N SER A 47 -5.46 12.32 11.73
CA SER A 47 -6.60 13.21 11.53
C SER A 47 -7.71 13.00 12.57
N ASP A 48 -7.92 11.74 13.00
CA ASP A 48 -8.93 11.37 13.99
C ASP A 48 -8.44 11.49 15.45
N GLY A 49 -7.17 11.83 15.66
CA GLY A 49 -6.57 11.89 16.99
C GLY A 49 -6.34 10.52 17.65
N ASN A 50 -6.31 9.45 16.85
CA ASN A 50 -6.05 8.10 17.30
C ASN A 50 -4.55 7.81 17.45
N ASN A 51 -4.20 6.70 18.12
CA ASN A 51 -2.86 6.13 17.98
C ASN A 51 -2.62 5.80 16.49
N LEU A 52 -1.42 6.13 15.99
CA LEU A 52 -1.13 6.09 14.55
C LEU A 52 -1.16 4.69 13.93
N MET A 53 -1.03 3.65 14.76
CA MET A 53 -1.14 2.25 14.33
C MET A 53 -2.52 1.63 14.58
N THR A 54 -3.50 2.40 15.09
CA THR A 54 -4.86 1.87 15.35
C THR A 54 -5.47 1.26 14.09
N GLY A 55 -5.92 0.00 14.20
CA GLY A 55 -6.59 -0.71 13.10
C GLY A 55 -5.68 -1.14 11.96
N ILE A 56 -4.38 -0.91 12.04
CA ILE A 56 -3.38 -1.44 11.12
C ILE A 56 -2.99 -2.83 11.60
N HIS A 57 -3.40 -3.87 10.89
CA HIS A 57 -3.15 -5.26 11.25
C HIS A 57 -2.10 -5.91 10.36
N ASP A 58 -2.07 -5.51 9.11
CA ASP A 58 -1.19 -5.98 8.05
C ASP A 58 -0.31 -4.85 7.51
N ILE A 59 0.93 -5.19 7.25
CA ILE A 59 1.94 -4.28 6.69
C ILE A 59 2.30 -4.80 5.30
N ASP A 60 1.84 -4.08 4.29
CA ASP A 60 2.12 -4.43 2.90
C ASP A 60 3.53 -3.95 2.51
N ILE A 61 4.38 -4.87 2.05
CA ILE A 61 5.68 -4.59 1.48
C ILE A 61 5.71 -5.17 0.09
N VAL A 62 5.88 -4.32 -0.90
CA VAL A 62 5.93 -4.74 -2.30
C VAL A 62 7.28 -4.42 -2.90
N TYR A 63 7.78 -5.29 -3.77
CA TYR A 63 9.03 -5.09 -4.47
C TYR A 63 8.95 -5.66 -5.89
N PHE A 64 9.97 -5.43 -6.70
CA PHE A 64 9.96 -5.88 -8.08
C PHE A 64 11.30 -6.48 -8.47
N ASP A 65 11.31 -7.81 -8.63
CA ASP A 65 12.49 -8.58 -9.01
C ASP A 65 12.13 -9.66 -10.03
N LYS A 66 12.68 -9.56 -11.23
CA LYS A 66 12.55 -10.56 -12.31
C LYS A 66 13.72 -11.54 -12.39
N GLU A 67 14.78 -11.30 -11.62
CA GLU A 67 15.99 -12.11 -11.68
C GLU A 67 15.86 -13.43 -10.92
N ILE A 68 14.88 -13.52 -9.98
CA ILE A 68 14.54 -14.74 -9.26
C ILE A 68 13.27 -15.36 -9.83
N SER A 69 13.11 -16.68 -9.75
CA SER A 69 11.88 -17.35 -10.21
C SER A 69 10.70 -17.07 -9.27
N ALA A 70 9.47 -17.22 -9.77
CA ALA A 70 8.24 -17.05 -8.97
C ALA A 70 8.24 -17.93 -7.71
N ASP A 71 8.66 -19.19 -7.82
CA ASP A 71 8.72 -20.13 -6.68
C ASP A 71 9.76 -19.71 -5.65
N SER A 72 10.94 -19.23 -6.09
CA SER A 72 11.99 -18.74 -5.21
C SER A 72 11.55 -17.45 -4.53
N SER A 73 10.88 -16.57 -5.26
CA SER A 73 10.29 -15.35 -4.74
C SER A 73 9.30 -15.66 -3.61
N ALA A 74 8.29 -16.49 -3.86
CA ALA A 74 7.27 -16.85 -2.88
C ALA A 74 7.86 -17.47 -1.59
N LYS A 75 8.92 -18.27 -1.71
CA LYS A 75 9.63 -18.83 -0.54
C LYS A 75 10.40 -17.76 0.23
N ASN A 76 11.02 -16.81 -0.48
CA ASN A 76 11.74 -15.71 0.12
C ASN A 76 10.78 -14.76 0.85
N ASP A 77 9.65 -14.42 0.22
CA ASP A 77 8.61 -13.57 0.79
C ASP A 77 8.14 -14.13 2.15
N LYS A 78 7.78 -15.42 2.21
CA LYS A 78 7.36 -16.07 3.45
C LYS A 78 8.46 -16.12 4.52
N LYS A 79 9.72 -16.23 4.13
CA LYS A 79 10.85 -16.16 5.07
C LYS A 79 10.98 -14.74 5.66
N LEU A 80 10.87 -13.72 4.83
CA LEU A 80 10.98 -12.32 5.26
C LEU A 80 9.79 -11.92 6.14
N GLU A 81 8.57 -12.30 5.78
CA GLU A 81 7.36 -12.11 6.61
C GLU A 81 7.59 -12.67 8.02
N LYS A 82 8.10 -13.89 8.12
CA LYS A 82 8.40 -14.51 9.42
C LYS A 82 9.44 -13.71 10.22
N VAL A 83 10.54 -13.31 9.58
CA VAL A 83 11.60 -12.52 10.23
C VAL A 83 11.06 -11.20 10.77
N LEU A 84 10.22 -10.50 10.01
CA LEU A 84 9.63 -9.24 10.44
C LEU A 84 8.58 -9.44 11.54
N SER A 85 7.76 -10.49 11.46
CA SER A 85 6.75 -10.80 12.49
C SER A 85 7.37 -11.27 13.81
N GLU A 86 8.63 -11.73 13.83
CA GLU A 86 9.37 -12.01 15.06
C GLU A 86 9.87 -10.71 15.75
N LYS A 87 10.02 -9.62 14.98
CA LYS A 87 10.48 -8.30 15.47
C LYS A 87 9.36 -7.34 15.82
N PHE A 88 8.25 -7.41 15.11
CA PHE A 88 7.12 -6.48 15.23
C PHE A 88 5.81 -7.24 15.42
N PRO A 89 4.85 -6.70 16.21
CA PRO A 89 3.59 -7.37 16.52
C PRO A 89 2.54 -7.23 15.39
N TYR A 90 2.96 -7.33 14.13
CA TYR A 90 2.11 -7.21 12.94
C TYR A 90 2.24 -8.42 12.03
N GLN A 91 1.21 -8.65 11.23
CA GLN A 91 1.32 -9.50 10.06
C GLN A 91 2.02 -8.70 8.95
N PHE A 92 2.93 -9.33 8.25
CA PHE A 92 3.57 -8.77 7.07
C PHE A 92 3.06 -9.51 5.85
N ASP A 93 2.76 -8.75 4.81
CA ASP A 93 2.35 -9.26 3.52
C ASP A 93 3.36 -8.77 2.48
N ILE A 94 4.27 -9.66 2.09
CA ILE A 94 5.41 -9.34 1.21
C ILE A 94 5.19 -9.96 -0.14
N HIS A 95 5.19 -9.14 -1.19
CA HIS A 95 4.94 -9.60 -2.55
C HIS A 95 5.94 -9.05 -3.56
N ASN A 96 6.46 -9.97 -4.37
CA ASN A 96 7.15 -9.61 -5.60
C ASN A 96 6.12 -9.35 -6.70
N GLU A 97 5.87 -8.09 -7.00
CA GLU A 97 4.87 -7.64 -7.99
C GLU A 97 5.19 -8.13 -9.42
N ALA A 98 6.42 -8.55 -9.69
CA ALA A 98 6.78 -9.15 -10.97
C ALA A 98 5.95 -10.40 -11.31
N TYR A 99 5.43 -11.10 -10.30
CA TYR A 99 4.70 -12.36 -10.43
C TYR A 99 3.24 -12.31 -9.99
N MET A 100 2.74 -11.18 -9.51
CA MET A 100 1.35 -11.06 -9.02
C MET A 100 0.29 -11.36 -10.09
N HIS A 101 0.61 -11.16 -11.35
CA HIS A 101 -0.27 -11.53 -12.46
C HIS A 101 -0.58 -13.03 -12.55
N LEU A 102 0.27 -13.90 -11.96
CA LEU A 102 0.06 -15.35 -11.92
C LEU A 102 -0.96 -15.78 -10.84
N TRP A 103 -1.23 -14.93 -9.86
CA TRP A 103 -2.10 -15.24 -8.71
C TRP A 103 -3.59 -14.94 -8.98
N HIS A 104 -3.88 -14.25 -10.06
CA HIS A 104 -5.23 -13.90 -10.43
C HIS A 104 -5.74 -14.85 -11.53
N ASN A 105 -6.93 -15.43 -11.33
CA ASN A 105 -7.59 -16.24 -12.36
C ASN A 105 -7.90 -15.37 -13.59
N GLY A 106 -7.13 -15.52 -14.64
CA GLY A 106 -7.34 -14.84 -15.92
C GLY A 106 -6.09 -14.15 -16.48
N ASN A 107 -6.13 -13.80 -17.75
CA ASN A 107 -5.05 -13.18 -18.52
C ASN A 107 -4.74 -11.76 -18.01
N LYS A 108 -4.03 -11.65 -16.90
CA LYS A 108 -3.55 -10.35 -16.45
C LYS A 108 -2.21 -10.05 -17.09
N VAL A 109 -2.11 -8.86 -17.62
CA VAL A 109 -0.87 -8.36 -18.20
C VAL A 109 0.15 -8.16 -17.08
N PRO A 110 1.35 -8.74 -17.17
CA PRO A 110 2.40 -8.55 -16.16
C PRO A 110 2.68 -7.06 -15.94
N TYR A 111 2.99 -6.69 -14.70
CA TYR A 111 3.44 -5.35 -14.40
C TYR A 111 4.80 -5.06 -15.02
N LYS A 112 5.02 -3.82 -15.39
CA LYS A 112 6.29 -3.38 -16.01
C LYS A 112 7.38 -3.14 -14.96
N ASN A 113 6.99 -2.58 -13.84
CA ASN A 113 7.79 -2.22 -12.67
C ASN A 113 6.88 -2.10 -11.46
N ILE A 114 7.42 -1.77 -10.30
CA ILE A 114 6.68 -1.63 -9.05
C ILE A 114 5.68 -0.46 -9.09
N GLU A 115 6.05 0.65 -9.69
CA GLU A 115 5.18 1.82 -9.81
C GLU A 115 3.94 1.48 -10.62
N ASN A 116 4.12 0.74 -11.73
CA ASN A 116 3.00 0.29 -12.55
C ASN A 116 2.08 -0.70 -11.82
N ALA A 117 2.57 -1.46 -10.84
CA ALA A 117 1.74 -2.29 -9.98
C ALA A 117 0.89 -1.42 -9.04
N ILE A 118 1.51 -0.48 -8.34
CA ILE A 118 0.84 0.41 -7.38
C ILE A 118 -0.22 1.28 -8.07
N GLU A 119 0.04 1.78 -9.28
CA GLU A 119 -0.91 2.56 -10.08
C GLU A 119 -2.22 1.81 -10.39
N ARG A 120 -2.20 0.49 -10.37
CA ARG A 120 -3.36 -0.36 -10.70
C ARG A 120 -4.15 -0.85 -9.49
N TRP A 121 -3.80 -0.42 -8.28
CA TRP A 121 -4.51 -0.83 -7.08
C TRP A 121 -5.95 -0.29 -7.04
N ILE A 122 -6.75 -0.78 -6.08
CA ILE A 122 -8.21 -0.65 -6.11
C ILE A 122 -8.75 0.78 -5.94
N ALA A 123 -8.00 1.66 -5.25
CA ALA A 123 -8.43 3.03 -4.94
C ALA A 123 -7.25 3.99 -4.84
N THR A 124 -7.49 5.28 -5.12
CA THR A 124 -6.45 6.32 -5.12
C THR A 124 -5.72 6.45 -3.78
N VAL A 125 -6.43 6.32 -2.65
CA VAL A 125 -5.84 6.33 -1.31
C VAL A 125 -4.96 5.11 -1.03
N HIS A 126 -5.26 3.99 -1.66
CA HIS A 126 -4.54 2.73 -1.52
C HIS A 126 -3.25 2.71 -2.34
N ALA A 127 -3.25 3.42 -3.47
CA ALA A 127 -2.13 3.52 -4.41
C ALA A 127 -1.07 4.51 -3.90
N VAL A 128 -0.45 4.18 -2.77
CA VAL A 128 0.61 4.97 -2.13
C VAL A 128 1.65 4.05 -1.51
N GLY A 129 2.92 4.44 -1.63
CA GLY A 129 4.04 3.74 -1.01
C GLY A 129 5.14 4.70 -0.57
N ILE A 130 5.94 4.24 0.39
CA ILE A 130 7.14 4.91 0.84
C ILE A 130 8.33 3.96 0.76
N SER A 131 9.50 4.48 0.43
CA SER A 131 10.75 3.75 0.37
C SER A 131 11.89 4.56 1.01
N GLY A 132 13.10 4.01 1.00
CA GLY A 132 14.24 4.59 1.70
C GLY A 132 14.24 4.23 3.19
N ASN A 133 14.58 5.17 4.05
CA ASN A 133 14.63 4.98 5.51
C ASN A 133 14.04 6.20 6.23
N SER A 134 13.90 6.14 7.56
CA SER A 134 13.30 7.20 8.38
C SER A 134 13.99 8.56 8.23
N SER A 135 15.27 8.58 7.88
CA SER A 135 16.03 9.83 7.63
C SER A 135 15.76 10.39 6.24
N ASN A 136 15.58 9.53 5.24
CA ASN A 136 15.36 9.90 3.84
C ASN A 136 14.23 9.08 3.24
N ILE A 137 13.00 9.59 3.34
CA ILE A 137 11.78 8.93 2.84
C ILE A 137 11.50 9.42 1.43
N GLU A 138 11.36 8.49 0.51
CA GLU A 138 10.82 8.71 -0.82
C GLU A 138 9.33 8.32 -0.83
N ILE A 139 8.52 9.08 -1.57
CA ILE A 139 7.07 8.87 -1.66
C ILE A 139 6.71 8.61 -3.11
N PHE A 140 5.98 7.53 -3.34
CA PHE A 140 5.27 7.28 -4.59
C PHE A 140 3.77 7.38 -4.34
N ALA A 141 3.11 8.34 -4.99
CA ALA A 141 1.67 8.58 -4.90
C ALA A 141 1.16 9.09 -6.27
N PRO A 142 0.88 8.18 -7.21
CA PRO A 142 0.58 8.53 -8.60
C PRO A 142 -0.70 9.37 -8.74
N TYR A 143 -1.63 9.22 -7.81
CA TYR A 143 -2.88 9.98 -7.78
C TYR A 143 -2.82 11.20 -6.83
N GLY A 144 -1.61 11.55 -6.36
CA GLY A 144 -1.42 12.60 -5.36
C GLY A 144 -1.83 12.17 -3.96
N LEU A 145 -1.83 13.13 -3.04
CA LEU A 145 -2.10 12.88 -1.62
C LEU A 145 -3.43 13.48 -1.13
N GLU A 146 -4.12 14.25 -1.97
CA GLU A 146 -5.31 14.99 -1.56
C GLU A 146 -6.43 14.06 -1.07
N ASP A 147 -6.70 12.97 -1.78
CA ASP A 147 -7.72 11.98 -1.41
C ASP A 147 -7.43 11.34 -0.03
N ILE A 148 -6.16 11.15 0.33
CA ILE A 148 -5.76 10.66 1.66
C ILE A 148 -6.12 11.70 2.74
N PHE A 149 -5.76 12.96 2.55
CA PHE A 149 -6.02 14.02 3.53
C PHE A 149 -7.50 14.36 3.68
N THR A 150 -8.27 14.23 2.62
CA THR A 150 -9.73 14.49 2.62
C THR A 150 -10.57 13.27 2.94
N LYS A 151 -9.93 12.11 3.19
CA LYS A 151 -10.59 10.81 3.37
C LYS A 151 -11.55 10.48 2.23
N THR A 152 -11.18 10.84 1.01
CA THR A 152 -11.97 10.56 -0.19
C THR A 152 -11.50 9.25 -0.81
N ILE A 153 -12.34 8.23 -0.81
CA ILE A 153 -12.03 6.94 -1.45
C ILE A 153 -12.58 6.99 -2.87
N ARG A 154 -11.68 6.93 -3.83
CA ARG A 154 -12.00 7.01 -5.26
C ARG A 154 -11.52 5.75 -5.96
N PRO A 155 -12.38 5.07 -6.76
CA PRO A 155 -11.97 3.86 -7.47
C PRO A 155 -10.93 4.17 -8.56
N ILE A 156 -10.04 3.22 -8.79
CA ILE A 156 -9.15 3.20 -9.94
C ILE A 156 -9.71 2.19 -10.94
N TYR A 157 -10.07 2.68 -12.12
CA TYR A 157 -10.62 1.87 -13.21
C TYR A 157 -9.48 1.24 -14.01
N HIS A 158 -9.24 -0.02 -13.76
CA HIS A 158 -8.24 -0.83 -14.46
C HIS A 158 -8.78 -2.26 -14.65
N VAL A 159 -8.26 -2.99 -15.64
CA VAL A 159 -8.65 -4.39 -15.93
C VAL A 159 -8.50 -5.33 -14.72
N ASP A 160 -7.64 -4.97 -13.77
CA ASP A 160 -7.43 -5.71 -12.54
C ASP A 160 -8.51 -5.47 -11.48
N ASN A 161 -9.31 -4.41 -11.64
CA ASN A 161 -10.29 -3.93 -10.69
C ASN A 161 -11.73 -4.19 -11.15
N ASN A 162 -12.62 -4.33 -10.19
CA ASN A 162 -14.05 -4.41 -10.45
C ASN A 162 -14.84 -3.86 -9.26
N ARG A 163 -16.16 -3.63 -9.48
CA ARG A 163 -17.09 -3.12 -8.46
C ARG A 163 -17.01 -3.90 -7.16
N ILE A 164 -17.08 -5.22 -7.22
CA ILE A 164 -17.15 -6.08 -6.03
C ILE A 164 -15.88 -5.95 -5.19
N LEU A 165 -14.70 -5.96 -5.82
CA LEU A 165 -13.43 -5.78 -5.12
C LEU A 165 -13.36 -4.41 -4.45
N TYR A 166 -13.78 -3.36 -5.16
CA TYR A 166 -13.78 -2.01 -4.64
C TYR A 166 -14.74 -1.87 -3.44
N GLU A 167 -16.00 -2.25 -3.59
CA GLU A 167 -17.02 -2.14 -2.55
C GLU A 167 -16.65 -2.95 -1.29
N ASN A 168 -16.11 -4.16 -1.45
CA ASN A 168 -15.61 -4.96 -0.32
C ASN A 168 -14.45 -4.27 0.42
N LYS A 169 -13.54 -3.62 -0.31
CA LYS A 169 -12.43 -2.90 0.32
C LYS A 169 -12.93 -1.65 1.03
N VAL A 170 -13.85 -0.90 0.42
CA VAL A 170 -14.51 0.27 1.02
C VAL A 170 -15.23 -0.10 2.32
N ALA A 171 -16.04 -1.17 2.31
CA ALA A 171 -16.78 -1.64 3.49
C ALA A 171 -15.84 -1.89 4.68
N ARG A 172 -14.71 -2.57 4.46
CA ARG A 172 -13.70 -2.80 5.52
C ARG A 172 -13.12 -1.52 6.10
N TRP A 173 -12.93 -0.47 5.27
CA TRP A 173 -12.44 0.81 5.76
C TRP A 173 -13.53 1.57 6.52
N GLN A 174 -14.80 1.48 6.10
CA GLN A 174 -15.92 2.10 6.80
C GLN A 174 -16.19 1.50 8.20
N GLU A 175 -15.85 0.22 8.42
CA GLU A 175 -15.90 -0.41 9.74
C GLU A 175 -14.91 0.21 10.74
N ARG A 176 -13.82 0.80 10.27
CA ARG A 176 -12.69 1.26 11.08
C ARG A 176 -12.56 2.78 11.15
N PHE A 177 -12.99 3.48 10.12
CA PHE A 177 -12.81 4.93 9.99
C PHE A 177 -14.12 5.63 9.73
N SER A 178 -14.33 6.75 10.43
CA SER A 178 -15.48 7.64 10.22
C SER A 178 -15.18 8.73 9.19
N ASN A 179 -16.24 9.40 8.74
CA ASN A 179 -16.18 10.56 7.85
C ASN A 179 -15.49 10.29 6.50
N LEU A 180 -15.59 9.05 6.01
CA LEU A 180 -15.09 8.68 4.69
C LEU A 180 -16.05 9.23 3.62
N LYS A 181 -15.48 9.86 2.59
CA LYS A 181 -16.19 10.28 1.38
C LYS A 181 -16.00 9.21 0.31
N ILE A 182 -17.08 8.51 0.00
CA ILE A 182 -17.03 7.42 -0.97
C ILE A 182 -17.45 7.94 -2.34
N ILE A 183 -16.61 7.77 -3.33
CA ILE A 183 -16.97 7.90 -4.74
C ILE A 183 -17.38 6.51 -5.21
N GLU A 184 -18.65 6.37 -5.54
CA GLU A 184 -19.19 5.08 -5.96
C GLU A 184 -18.56 4.59 -7.26
N TRP A 185 -18.50 3.27 -7.41
CA TRP A 185 -18.06 2.67 -8.67
C TRP A 185 -19.08 2.96 -9.77
N SER A 186 -18.63 3.44 -10.93
CA SER A 186 -19.45 3.66 -12.11
C SER A 186 -19.15 2.62 -13.18
N ASP A 187 -20.18 1.91 -13.65
CA ASP A 187 -20.05 0.95 -14.75
C ASP A 187 -20.01 1.63 -16.13
N GLU A 188 -20.27 2.93 -16.17
CA GLU A 188 -20.15 3.73 -17.40
C GLU A 188 -18.68 4.01 -17.76
N ILE A 189 -17.78 3.96 -16.78
CA ILE A 189 -16.35 4.16 -16.97
C ILE A 189 -15.74 2.81 -17.34
N LYS A 190 -15.24 2.69 -18.56
CA LYS A 190 -14.53 1.48 -19.01
C LYS A 190 -13.17 1.41 -18.34
N ASN A 191 -12.82 0.23 -17.84
CA ASN A 191 -11.48 -0.06 -17.37
C ASN A 191 -10.47 0.11 -18.52
N LEU A 192 -9.45 0.91 -18.31
CA LEU A 192 -8.39 1.21 -19.29
C LEU A 192 -7.27 0.16 -19.22
#